data_f6f12794ab225e72fafe90e0031bb1e0
#
_entry.id   f6f12794ab225e72fafe90e0031bb1e0
#
_cell.length_a   1.000
_cell.length_b   1.000
_cell.length_c   1.000
_cell.angle_alpha   90.00
_cell.angle_beta   90.00
_cell.angle_gamma   90.00
#
_symmetry.space_group_name_H-M   'P 1'
#
loop_
_entity.id
_entity.type
_entity.pdbx_description
1 polymer ?
#
loop_
_entity_poly.entity_id
_entity_poly.type
_entity_poly.pdbx_seq_one_letter_code
_entity_poly.pdbx_strand_id
1 'polypeptide(L)'
;MSVEVRLPATLPPLFPGLPRRLELEAATVGDAVDRLEERWPGLRDRLCEPGPAPALRRHIHVYVNGERAGLDAPLEPGTRLDVVAAISGG
;
A
#
# COMPACT_ATOMS: atom_id res chain seq x y z
N MET A 1 3.28 15.37 -9.28
CA MET A 1 3.27 14.15 -10.08
C MET A 1 2.89 12.99 -9.22
N SER A 2 2.08 12.07 -9.73
CA SER A 2 1.44 11.08 -8.90
C SER A 2 1.84 9.67 -9.29
N VAL A 3 1.61 8.74 -8.36
CA VAL A 3 1.73 7.32 -8.61
C VAL A 3 0.33 6.72 -8.54
N GLU A 4 0.11 5.69 -9.33
CA GLU A 4 -1.14 4.96 -9.29
C GLU A 4 -1.02 3.85 -8.25
N VAL A 5 -1.96 3.81 -7.31
CA VAL A 5 -1.96 2.78 -6.27
C VAL A 5 -3.17 1.87 -6.49
N ARG A 6 -2.93 0.57 -6.50
CA ARG A 6 -3.98 -0.43 -6.58
C ARG A 6 -3.98 -1.23 -5.30
N LEU A 7 -5.16 -1.34 -4.69
CA LEU A 7 -5.33 -1.98 -3.40
C LEU A 7 -6.07 -3.31 -3.56
N PRO A 8 -5.86 -4.26 -2.64
CA PRO A 8 -6.59 -5.53 -2.70
C PRO A 8 -8.08 -5.30 -2.44
N ALA A 9 -8.90 -6.14 -3.03
CA ALA A 9 -10.36 -5.99 -2.97
C ALA A 9 -10.90 -6.12 -1.54
N THR A 10 -10.11 -6.64 -0.64
CA THR A 10 -10.54 -6.83 0.75
C THR A 10 -10.50 -5.55 1.58
N LEU A 11 -9.79 -4.52 1.13
CA LEU A 11 -9.65 -3.29 1.91
C LEU A 11 -10.81 -2.30 1.77
N PRO A 12 -11.32 -2.01 0.56
CA PRO A 12 -12.39 -1.02 0.44
C PRO A 12 -13.61 -1.27 1.33
N PRO A 13 -14.08 -2.52 1.52
CA PRO A 13 -15.21 -2.74 2.42
C PRO A 13 -14.96 -2.35 3.87
N LEU A 14 -13.70 -2.26 4.28
CA LEU A 14 -13.32 -1.94 5.66
C LEU A 14 -13.16 -0.44 5.89
N PHE A 15 -13.05 0.34 4.83
CA PHE A 15 -12.76 1.78 4.94
C PHE A 15 -13.72 2.55 4.03
N PRO A 16 -14.73 3.19 4.58
CA PRO A 16 -15.70 3.95 3.76
C PRO A 16 -15.00 4.97 2.87
N GLY A 17 -15.35 4.95 1.58
CA GLY A 17 -14.79 5.89 0.62
C GLY A 17 -13.45 5.47 0.03
N LEU A 18 -12.88 4.35 0.45
CA LEU A 18 -11.61 3.86 -0.09
C LEU A 18 -11.85 3.15 -1.42
N PRO A 19 -11.28 3.67 -2.53
CA PRO A 19 -11.39 2.97 -3.81
C PRO A 19 -10.32 1.90 -3.92
N ARG A 20 -10.47 0.98 -4.87
CA ARG A 20 -9.44 -0.01 -5.15
C ARG A 20 -8.26 0.57 -5.90
N ARG A 21 -8.50 1.66 -6.61
CA ARG A 21 -7.48 2.30 -7.44
C ARG A 21 -7.56 3.80 -7.21
N LEU A 22 -6.41 4.40 -6.91
CA LEU A 22 -6.34 5.83 -6.70
C LEU A 22 -4.96 6.34 -7.07
N GLU A 23 -4.85 7.66 -7.20
CA GLU A 23 -3.57 8.30 -7.44
C GLU A 23 -3.22 9.13 -6.20
N LEU A 24 -1.93 9.12 -5.86
CA LEU A 24 -1.43 9.95 -4.78
C LEU A 24 0.03 10.29 -5.04
N GLU A 25 0.53 11.29 -4.31
CA GLU A 25 1.93 11.66 -4.39
C GLU A 25 2.68 10.96 -3.26
N ALA A 26 3.77 10.29 -3.62
CA ALA A 26 4.59 9.59 -2.65
C ALA A 26 5.98 9.37 -3.22
N ALA A 27 6.98 9.49 -2.38
CA ALA A 27 8.37 9.31 -2.79
C ALA A 27 8.83 7.88 -2.63
N THR A 28 8.22 7.13 -1.71
CA THR A 28 8.56 5.73 -1.45
C THR A 28 7.28 4.97 -1.18
N VAL A 29 7.39 3.62 -1.17
CA VAL A 29 6.25 2.78 -0.80
C VAL A 29 5.76 3.13 0.61
N GLY A 30 6.69 3.30 1.56
CA GLY A 30 6.32 3.69 2.93
C GLY A 30 5.61 5.03 2.97
N ASP A 31 6.06 5.99 2.16
CA ASP A 31 5.40 7.28 2.09
C ASP A 31 3.98 7.14 1.54
N ALA A 32 3.78 6.25 0.58
CA ALA A 32 2.45 5.98 0.05
C ALA A 32 1.53 5.42 1.13
N VAL A 33 2.04 4.51 1.96
CA VAL A 33 1.27 3.97 3.08
C VAL A 33 0.90 5.09 4.07
N ASP A 34 1.85 5.99 4.35
CA ASP A 34 1.58 7.11 5.25
C ASP A 34 0.52 8.05 4.67
N ARG A 35 0.55 8.30 3.37
CA ARG A 35 -0.46 9.14 2.72
C ARG A 35 -1.84 8.48 2.79
N LEU A 36 -1.91 7.17 2.62
CA LEU A 36 -3.16 6.44 2.75
C LEU A 36 -3.68 6.51 4.18
N GLU A 37 -2.78 6.38 5.16
CA GLU A 37 -3.17 6.47 6.57
C GLU A 37 -3.77 7.83 6.91
N GLU A 38 -3.24 8.91 6.34
CA GLU A 38 -3.77 10.24 6.56
C GLU A 38 -5.22 10.36 6.12
N ARG A 39 -5.59 9.71 5.04
CA ARG A 39 -6.94 9.79 4.48
C ARG A 39 -7.88 8.71 5.03
N TRP A 40 -7.34 7.56 5.35
CA TRP A 40 -8.13 6.44 5.89
C TRP A 40 -7.42 5.87 7.11
N PRO A 41 -7.62 6.49 8.30
CA PRO A 41 -6.97 6.04 9.52
C PRO A 41 -7.24 4.56 9.80
N GLY A 42 -6.18 3.83 10.16
CA GLY A 42 -6.25 2.40 10.38
C GLY A 42 -5.75 1.58 9.19
N LEU A 43 -5.58 2.21 8.04
CA LEU A 43 -5.15 1.49 6.84
C LEU A 43 -3.72 0.97 6.98
N ARG A 44 -2.83 1.77 7.60
CA ARG A 44 -1.46 1.33 7.82
C ARG A 44 -1.41 0.05 8.63
N ASP A 45 -2.27 -0.07 9.64
CA ASP A 45 -2.29 -1.26 10.49
C ASP A 45 -2.70 -2.50 9.74
N ARG A 46 -3.43 -2.34 8.64
CA ARG A 46 -3.80 -3.48 7.80
C ARG A 46 -2.66 -3.92 6.90
N LEU A 47 -1.76 -3.00 6.58
CA LEU A 47 -0.68 -3.27 5.63
C LEU A 47 0.65 -3.55 6.33
N CYS A 48 0.87 -2.97 7.51
CA CYS A 48 2.17 -3.02 8.19
C CYS A 48 2.04 -3.57 9.60
N GLU A 49 3.13 -4.20 10.06
CA GLU A 49 3.23 -4.64 11.44
C GLU A 49 3.39 -3.43 12.35
N PRO A 50 2.81 -3.46 13.54
CA PRO A 50 3.03 -2.39 14.52
C PRO A 50 4.45 -2.48 15.07
N GLY A 51 4.96 -1.34 15.53
CA GLY A 51 6.27 -1.32 16.15
C GLY A 51 7.17 -0.23 15.63
N PRO A 52 8.36 -0.08 16.21
CA PRO A 52 9.28 1.00 15.84
C PRO A 52 9.93 0.81 14.48
N ALA A 53 10.01 -0.41 13.98
CA ALA A 53 10.58 -0.69 12.67
C ALA A 53 9.43 -1.09 11.73
N PRO A 54 9.02 -0.17 10.84
CA PRO A 54 7.91 -0.48 9.94
C PRO A 54 8.28 -1.62 9.00
N ALA A 55 7.35 -2.55 8.84
CA ALA A 55 7.51 -3.68 7.93
C ALA A 55 6.14 -4.10 7.43
N LEU A 56 6.09 -4.59 6.19
CA LEU A 56 4.84 -5.10 5.65
C LEU A 56 4.43 -6.37 6.40
N ARG A 57 3.12 -6.53 6.57
CA ARG A 57 2.61 -7.76 7.16
C ARG A 57 2.95 -8.95 6.26
N ARG A 58 3.08 -10.13 6.87
CA ARG A 58 3.52 -11.33 6.18
C ARG A 58 2.72 -11.64 4.92
N HIS A 59 1.42 -11.37 4.94
CA HIS A 59 0.54 -11.69 3.81
C HIS A 59 0.36 -10.53 2.85
N ILE A 60 1.05 -9.40 3.08
CA ILE A 60 0.97 -8.23 2.20
C ILE A 60 2.24 -8.15 1.37
N HIS A 61 2.05 -8.04 0.06
CA HIS A 61 3.15 -7.88 -0.87
C HIS A 61 2.90 -6.65 -1.71
N VAL A 62 3.96 -5.91 -2.03
CA VAL A 62 3.85 -4.76 -2.92
C VAL A 62 4.74 -4.95 -4.13
N TYR A 63 4.25 -4.44 -5.26
CA TYR A 63 4.97 -4.52 -6.53
C TYR A 63 5.02 -3.13 -7.15
N VAL A 64 6.22 -2.69 -7.49
CA VAL A 64 6.43 -1.41 -8.16
C VAL A 64 6.70 -1.72 -9.63
N ASN A 65 5.76 -1.31 -10.49
CA ASN A 65 5.82 -1.63 -11.93
C ASN A 65 6.05 -3.12 -12.19
N GLY A 66 5.40 -3.96 -11.38
CA GLY A 66 5.46 -5.41 -11.54
C GLY A 66 6.61 -6.10 -10.81
N GLU A 67 7.49 -5.36 -10.16
CA GLU A 67 8.60 -5.94 -9.43
C GLU A 67 8.37 -5.89 -7.92
N ARG A 68 8.67 -7.00 -7.24
CA ARG A 68 8.50 -7.09 -5.79
C ARG A 68 9.35 -6.03 -5.10
N ALA A 69 8.76 -5.34 -4.12
CA ALA A 69 9.43 -4.24 -3.46
C ALA A 69 9.09 -4.20 -1.97
N GLY A 70 9.87 -3.44 -1.23
CA GLY A 70 9.64 -3.19 0.20
C GLY A 70 9.23 -1.75 0.45
N LEU A 71 9.09 -1.41 1.72
CA LEU A 71 8.63 -0.08 2.13
C LEU A 71 9.60 1.03 1.72
N ASP A 72 10.88 0.74 1.61
CA ASP A 72 11.89 1.74 1.28
C ASP A 72 12.10 1.92 -0.23
N ALA A 73 11.39 1.15 -1.05
CA ALA A 73 11.54 1.26 -2.49
C ALA A 73 11.08 2.64 -2.99
N PRO A 74 11.86 3.28 -3.86
CA PRO A 74 11.46 4.59 -4.38
C PRO A 74 10.34 4.47 -5.39
N LEU A 75 9.51 5.51 -5.46
CA LEU A 75 8.42 5.60 -6.42
C LEU A 75 8.63 6.83 -7.28
N GLU A 76 8.80 6.62 -8.58
CA GLU A 76 8.92 7.72 -9.51
C GLU A 76 7.54 8.12 -10.04
N PRO A 77 7.38 9.36 -10.49
CA PRO A 77 6.10 9.79 -11.08
C PRO A 77 5.67 8.87 -12.22
N GLY A 78 4.40 8.53 -12.26
CA GLY A 78 3.86 7.63 -13.27
C GLY A 78 4.01 6.15 -12.94
N THR A 79 4.60 5.83 -11.80
CA THR A 79 4.78 4.45 -11.35
C THR A 79 3.44 3.86 -10.91
N ARG A 80 3.29 2.56 -11.10
CA ARG A 80 2.16 1.82 -10.56
C ARG A 80 2.62 1.01 -9.35
N LEU A 81 1.93 1.21 -8.23
CA LEU A 81 2.16 0.47 -7.01
C LEU A 81 0.98 -0.46 -6.79
N ASP A 82 1.23 -1.75 -6.84
CA ASP A 82 0.21 -2.76 -6.57
C ASP A 82 0.40 -3.32 -5.17
N VAL A 83 -0.64 -3.24 -4.36
CA VAL A 83 -0.67 -3.83 -3.03
C VAL A 83 -1.52 -5.10 -3.11
N VAL A 84 -0.92 -6.22 -2.78
CA VAL A 84 -1.56 -7.52 -2.91
C VAL A 84 -1.65 -8.19 -1.55
N ALA A 85 -2.84 -8.69 -1.22
CA ALA A 85 -3.04 -9.49 -0.02
C ALA A 85 -3.03 -10.96 -0.44
N ALA A 86 -1.97 -11.67 -0.05
CA ALA A 86 -1.87 -13.10 -0.33
C ALA A 86 -2.81 -13.82 0.63
N ILE A 87 -3.78 -14.54 0.07
CA ILE A 87 -4.64 -15.38 0.88
C ILE A 87 -3.84 -16.62 1.18
N SER A 88 -3.52 -16.83 2.46
CA SER A 88 -2.92 -18.10 2.84
C SER A 88 -3.95 -19.16 2.52
N GLY A 89 -3.66 -19.99 1.56
CA GLY A 89 -4.58 -21.01 1.10
C GLY A 89 -4.81 -22.10 2.13
N GLY A 90 -4.90 -21.68 3.28
CA GLY A 90 -5.10 -22.60 4.39
C GLY A 90 -6.24 -23.49 4.17
#